data_a5264ac9c4bb650163cd4a579292dcb3
#
_entry.id   a5264ac9c4bb650163cd4a579292dcb3
#
_cell.length_a   1.000
_cell.length_b   1.000
_cell.length_c   1.000
_cell.angle_alpha   90.00
_cell.angle_beta   90.00
_cell.angle_gamma   90.00
#
_symmetry.space_group_name_H-M   'P 1'
#
loop_
_entity.id
_entity.type
_entity.pdbx_description
1 polymer ?
#
loop_
_entity_poly.entity_id
_entity_poly.type
_entity_poly.pdbx_seq_one_letter_code
_entity_poly.pdbx_strand_id
1 'polypeptide(L)'
;DDAKNFNMYFVLRFPDGAVDFTRTKLSADNGTKKGHLHIYFNVKDVEFSIGTSYISAELAVLAIDREIGEKSFDEVLKENNEIWEEHLERIEAEFEDERTKKTFYTCLWRTFLFPHKCYEYDRNGKMIHYTPFDGSVHEGPRYTDNGFWDTYRTVYPLFTKIAREEFAEMLEGFVNDYRECGWLPRWPSIGEVGCMPSTLIDAVIATAVVNGIGNRKTWEDALEGMLHHANHNAPHPRYGRNGAESYVKYGYVPRDEQKAQRKHTAACRLRHAFPPDIRSGFRRLPASFRFQRHISPY
;
A
#
# COMPACT_ATOMS: atom_id res chain seq x y z
N ASP A 1 -9.14 -2.50 16.24
CA ASP A 1 -9.01 -2.45 14.79
C ASP A 1 -9.73 -1.23 14.29
N ASP A 2 -9.01 -0.31 13.62
CA ASP A 2 -9.57 1.01 13.26
C ASP A 2 -10.24 0.99 11.87
N ALA A 3 -10.24 -0.16 11.20
CA ALA A 3 -10.86 -0.31 9.89
C ALA A 3 -12.38 -0.39 10.04
N LYS A 4 -13.08 0.68 9.63
CA LYS A 4 -14.53 0.77 9.74
C LYS A 4 -15.21 -0.07 8.66
N ASN A 5 -16.22 -0.84 9.07
CA ASN A 5 -17.01 -1.67 8.15
C ASN A 5 -16.16 -2.61 7.27
N PHE A 6 -14.98 -3.04 7.77
CA PHE A 6 -14.11 -3.93 7.02
C PHE A 6 -14.74 -5.29 6.85
N ASN A 7 -14.87 -5.69 5.61
CA ASN A 7 -15.30 -7.03 5.20
C ASN A 7 -14.37 -7.53 4.11
N MET A 8 -14.25 -8.84 4.03
CA MET A 8 -13.62 -9.51 2.91
C MET A 8 -14.62 -10.53 2.35
N TYR A 9 -14.93 -10.34 1.10
CA TYR A 9 -15.79 -11.24 0.33
C TYR A 9 -14.91 -12.16 -0.49
N PHE A 10 -15.35 -13.40 -0.67
CA PHE A 10 -14.71 -14.33 -1.57
C PHE A 10 -15.76 -15.17 -2.30
N VAL A 11 -15.44 -15.57 -3.50
CA VAL A 11 -16.25 -16.45 -4.35
C VAL A 11 -15.38 -17.59 -4.81
N LEU A 12 -15.90 -18.79 -4.71
CA LEU A 12 -15.31 -20.00 -5.27
C LEU A 12 -16.16 -20.44 -6.47
N ARG A 13 -15.55 -20.54 -7.63
CA ARG A 13 -16.21 -21.00 -8.86
C ARG A 13 -15.67 -22.38 -9.22
N PHE A 14 -16.56 -23.34 -9.28
CA PHE A 14 -16.28 -24.73 -9.64
C PHE A 14 -16.89 -25.08 -10.99
N PRO A 15 -16.33 -26.06 -11.72
CA PRO A 15 -16.97 -26.63 -12.92
C PRO A 15 -18.34 -27.20 -12.60
N ASP A 16 -19.24 -27.16 -13.56
CA ASP A 16 -20.58 -27.70 -13.42
C ASP A 16 -20.56 -29.16 -13.02
N GLY A 17 -21.37 -29.53 -12.03
CA GLY A 17 -21.49 -30.87 -11.50
C GLY A 17 -20.30 -31.36 -10.65
N ALA A 18 -19.24 -30.58 -10.50
CA ALA A 18 -18.09 -30.99 -9.69
C ALA A 18 -18.40 -31.06 -8.18
N VAL A 19 -19.27 -30.17 -7.67
CA VAL A 19 -19.62 -30.09 -6.25
C VAL A 19 -20.86 -30.92 -5.94
N ASP A 20 -20.78 -31.75 -4.90
CA ASP A 20 -21.92 -32.43 -4.31
C ASP A 20 -22.60 -31.52 -3.28
N PHE A 21 -23.57 -30.74 -3.74
CA PHE A 21 -24.34 -29.84 -2.88
C PHE A 21 -25.19 -30.56 -1.83
N THR A 22 -25.49 -31.82 -2.02
CA THR A 22 -26.29 -32.59 -1.02
C THR A 22 -25.47 -32.93 0.21
N ARG A 23 -24.15 -33.06 0.06
CA ARG A 23 -23.21 -33.36 1.14
C ARG A 23 -22.48 -32.13 1.65
N THR A 24 -22.36 -31.08 0.84
CA THR A 24 -21.70 -29.84 1.23
C THR A 24 -22.41 -29.20 2.43
N LYS A 25 -21.63 -28.81 3.44
CA LYS A 25 -22.16 -28.33 4.73
C LYS A 25 -21.47 -27.05 5.16
N LEU A 26 -22.28 -26.09 5.59
CA LEU A 26 -21.81 -24.93 6.33
C LEU A 26 -22.13 -25.18 7.83
N SER A 27 -21.13 -25.11 8.67
CA SER A 27 -21.28 -25.17 10.12
C SER A 27 -20.70 -23.92 10.76
N ALA A 28 -21.32 -23.44 11.83
CA ALA A 28 -20.80 -22.36 12.65
C ALA A 28 -20.54 -22.88 14.06
N ASP A 29 -19.43 -22.47 14.65
CA ASP A 29 -19.15 -22.83 16.04
C ASP A 29 -20.10 -22.06 16.97
N ASN A 30 -20.78 -22.77 17.85
CA ASN A 30 -21.68 -22.18 18.82
C ASN A 30 -20.94 -21.20 19.74
N GLY A 31 -21.38 -19.93 19.71
CA GLY A 31 -20.81 -18.85 20.52
C GLY A 31 -19.56 -18.20 19.97
N THR A 32 -19.09 -18.57 18.79
CA THR A 32 -18.01 -17.88 18.07
C THR A 32 -18.50 -17.31 16.75
N LYS A 33 -17.77 -16.30 16.20
CA LYS A 33 -18.01 -15.79 14.84
C LYS A 33 -17.30 -16.63 13.76
N LYS A 34 -16.89 -17.85 14.08
CA LYS A 34 -16.20 -18.76 13.16
C LYS A 34 -17.17 -19.68 12.48
N GLY A 35 -16.98 -19.91 11.21
CA GLY A 35 -17.71 -20.88 10.41
C GLY A 35 -16.77 -21.78 9.63
N HIS A 36 -17.24 -22.95 9.27
CA HIS A 36 -16.51 -23.92 8.46
C HIS A 36 -17.39 -24.33 7.28
N LEU A 37 -16.82 -24.22 6.07
CA LEU A 37 -17.45 -24.74 4.87
C LEU A 37 -16.75 -26.04 4.46
N HIS A 38 -17.51 -27.13 4.44
CA HIS A 38 -17.05 -28.44 4.00
C HIS A 38 -17.63 -28.72 2.62
N ILE A 39 -16.79 -28.69 1.60
CA ILE A 39 -17.19 -28.93 0.22
C ILE A 39 -16.87 -30.39 -0.12
N TYR A 40 -17.84 -31.12 -0.64
CA TYR A 40 -17.69 -32.47 -1.15
C TYR A 40 -17.76 -32.44 -2.67
N PHE A 41 -16.92 -33.24 -3.30
CA PHE A 41 -16.81 -33.30 -4.74
C PHE A 41 -17.31 -34.63 -5.28
N ASN A 42 -17.93 -34.61 -6.46
CA ASN A 42 -18.31 -35.77 -7.25
C ASN A 42 -17.16 -36.28 -8.12
N VAL A 43 -16.08 -35.52 -8.22
CA VAL A 43 -14.90 -35.80 -9.04
C VAL A 43 -13.68 -35.98 -8.14
N LYS A 44 -12.67 -36.68 -8.65
CA LYS A 44 -11.44 -36.94 -7.91
C LYS A 44 -10.48 -35.76 -7.95
N ASP A 45 -10.39 -35.11 -9.08
CA ASP A 45 -9.54 -33.95 -9.31
C ASP A 45 -10.42 -32.79 -9.80
N VAL A 46 -10.21 -31.59 -9.26
CA VAL A 46 -11.00 -30.41 -9.60
C VAL A 46 -10.14 -29.17 -9.65
N GLU A 47 -10.26 -28.43 -10.72
CA GLU A 47 -9.75 -27.06 -10.83
C GLU A 47 -10.87 -26.10 -10.43
N PHE A 48 -10.52 -25.03 -9.74
CA PHE A 48 -11.49 -24.01 -9.35
C PHE A 48 -10.83 -22.63 -9.32
N SER A 49 -11.64 -21.59 -9.48
CA SER A 49 -11.21 -20.21 -9.38
C SER A 49 -11.67 -19.60 -8.07
N ILE A 50 -10.84 -18.73 -7.50
CA ILE A 50 -11.17 -17.92 -6.33
C ILE A 50 -11.07 -16.44 -6.69
N GLY A 51 -12.12 -15.68 -6.42
CA GLY A 51 -12.12 -14.22 -6.46
C GLY A 51 -12.28 -13.66 -5.06
N THR A 52 -11.65 -12.54 -4.80
CA THR A 52 -11.74 -11.82 -3.52
C THR A 52 -12.08 -10.36 -3.76
N SER A 53 -12.75 -9.73 -2.78
CA SER A 53 -13.07 -8.30 -2.81
C SER A 53 -13.18 -7.79 -1.38
N TYR A 54 -12.78 -6.54 -1.15
CA TYR A 54 -13.06 -5.82 0.09
C TYR A 54 -14.39 -5.05 0.05
N ILE A 55 -15.06 -5.04 -1.10
CA ILE A 55 -16.24 -4.22 -1.37
C ILE A 55 -17.51 -5.05 -1.44
N SER A 56 -17.55 -6.08 -2.29
CA SER A 56 -18.74 -6.92 -2.43
C SER A 56 -18.46 -8.30 -3.06
N ALA A 57 -19.41 -9.22 -2.89
CA ALA A 57 -19.34 -10.54 -3.53
C ALA A 57 -19.44 -10.43 -5.06
N GLU A 58 -20.21 -9.47 -5.58
CA GLU A 58 -20.35 -9.21 -7.02
C GLU A 58 -19.03 -8.77 -7.63
N LEU A 59 -18.22 -7.97 -6.92
CA LEU A 59 -16.88 -7.59 -7.39
C LEU A 59 -15.90 -8.75 -7.30
N ALA A 60 -16.03 -9.64 -6.34
CA ALA A 60 -15.26 -10.88 -6.31
C ALA A 60 -15.55 -11.79 -7.53
N VAL A 61 -16.82 -11.86 -7.98
CA VAL A 61 -17.19 -12.53 -9.25
C VAL A 61 -16.55 -11.82 -10.43
N LEU A 62 -16.67 -10.50 -10.49
CA LEU A 62 -16.11 -9.70 -11.58
C LEU A 62 -14.58 -9.84 -11.68
N ALA A 63 -13.89 -9.97 -10.55
CA ALA A 63 -12.45 -10.22 -10.53
C ALA A 63 -12.11 -11.57 -11.22
N ILE A 64 -12.85 -12.64 -10.92
CA ILE A 64 -12.68 -13.93 -11.63
C ILE A 64 -12.91 -13.74 -13.13
N ASP A 65 -14.01 -13.07 -13.52
CA ASP A 65 -14.36 -12.90 -14.94
C ASP A 65 -13.29 -12.11 -15.71
N ARG A 66 -12.68 -11.13 -15.09
CA ARG A 66 -11.66 -10.26 -15.72
C ARG A 66 -10.28 -10.87 -15.76
N GLU A 67 -9.85 -11.52 -14.69
CA GLU A 67 -8.47 -11.98 -14.51
C GLU A 67 -8.28 -13.41 -15.00
N ILE A 68 -9.30 -14.26 -14.79
CA ILE A 68 -9.25 -15.67 -15.15
C ILE A 68 -10.15 -15.94 -16.38
N GLY A 69 -11.43 -15.55 -16.31
CA GLY A 69 -12.41 -15.86 -17.36
C GLY A 69 -12.61 -17.37 -17.52
N GLU A 70 -12.46 -17.84 -18.74
CA GLU A 70 -12.57 -19.26 -19.13
C GLU A 70 -11.22 -19.96 -19.25
N LYS A 71 -10.11 -19.31 -18.81
CA LYS A 71 -8.77 -19.88 -18.93
C LYS A 71 -8.57 -21.07 -18.00
N SER A 72 -7.86 -22.07 -18.49
CA SER A 72 -7.36 -23.19 -17.70
C SER A 72 -6.27 -22.75 -16.72
N PHE A 73 -5.95 -23.58 -15.76
CA PHE A 73 -4.84 -23.37 -14.83
C PHE A 73 -3.51 -23.16 -15.57
N ASP A 74 -3.23 -23.95 -16.60
CA ASP A 74 -1.97 -23.85 -17.36
C ASP A 74 -1.87 -22.53 -18.12
N GLU A 75 -2.98 -22.03 -18.67
CA GLU A 75 -3.01 -20.72 -19.33
C GLU A 75 -2.79 -19.57 -18.34
N VAL A 76 -3.42 -19.61 -17.20
CA VAL A 76 -3.20 -18.62 -16.13
C VAL A 76 -1.76 -18.68 -15.61
N LEU A 77 -1.21 -19.88 -15.43
CA LEU A 77 0.18 -20.06 -15.00
C LEU A 77 1.15 -19.49 -16.04
N LYS A 78 0.90 -19.73 -17.32
CA LYS A 78 1.72 -19.17 -18.39
C LYS A 78 1.71 -17.65 -18.40
N GLU A 79 0.51 -17.03 -18.36
CA GLU A 79 0.37 -15.57 -18.30
C GLU A 79 1.07 -14.97 -17.07
N ASN A 80 0.91 -15.60 -15.91
CA ASN A 80 1.58 -15.15 -14.68
C ASN A 80 3.10 -15.21 -14.80
N ASN A 81 3.65 -16.27 -15.42
CA ASN A 81 5.08 -16.38 -15.67
C ASN A 81 5.57 -15.28 -16.62
N GLU A 82 4.84 -15.01 -17.71
CA GLU A 82 5.16 -13.95 -18.67
C GLU A 82 5.19 -12.56 -18.00
N ILE A 83 4.23 -12.26 -17.12
CA ILE A 83 4.20 -11.01 -16.33
C ILE A 83 5.44 -10.91 -15.43
N TRP A 84 5.81 -11.98 -14.74
CA TRP A 84 6.99 -11.97 -13.88
C TRP A 84 8.30 -11.89 -14.66
N GLU A 85 8.40 -12.55 -15.81
CA GLU A 85 9.55 -12.44 -16.71
C GLU A 85 9.73 -10.99 -17.16
N GLU A 86 8.68 -10.31 -17.62
CA GLU A 86 8.72 -8.88 -17.98
C GLU A 86 9.26 -8.00 -16.86
N HIS A 87 8.86 -8.25 -15.60
CA HIS A 87 9.33 -7.48 -14.46
C HIS A 87 10.79 -7.76 -14.12
N LEU A 88 11.22 -9.01 -14.21
CA LEU A 88 12.58 -9.43 -13.87
C LEU A 88 13.60 -9.06 -14.96
N GLU A 89 13.20 -9.08 -16.22
CA GLU A 89 14.03 -8.70 -17.38
C GLU A 89 14.31 -7.18 -17.44
N ARG A 90 13.65 -6.36 -16.61
CA ARG A 90 14.00 -4.93 -16.48
C ARG A 90 15.43 -4.68 -16.02
N ILE A 91 16.09 -5.69 -15.46
CA ILE A 91 17.51 -5.69 -15.15
C ILE A 91 18.15 -6.93 -15.73
N GLU A 92 18.94 -6.75 -16.77
CA GLU A 92 19.83 -7.79 -17.29
C GLU A 92 21.18 -7.67 -16.60
N ALA A 93 21.70 -8.80 -16.13
CA ALA A 93 22.98 -8.86 -15.47
C ALA A 93 23.69 -10.20 -15.77
N GLU A 94 25.02 -10.12 -15.91
CA GLU A 94 25.89 -11.30 -16.05
C GLU A 94 26.37 -11.75 -14.67
N PHE A 95 26.44 -13.06 -14.47
CA PHE A 95 26.81 -13.65 -13.20
C PHE A 95 27.86 -14.71 -13.40
N GLU A 96 28.79 -14.80 -12.44
CA GLU A 96 29.86 -15.80 -12.46
C GLU A 96 29.32 -17.22 -12.20
N ASP A 97 28.22 -17.36 -11.46
CA ASP A 97 27.60 -18.63 -11.09
C ASP A 97 26.07 -18.56 -10.97
N GLU A 98 25.43 -19.71 -11.11
CA GLU A 98 23.97 -19.85 -11.06
C GLU A 98 23.37 -19.54 -9.67
N ARG A 99 24.11 -19.72 -8.59
CA ARG A 99 23.62 -19.40 -7.23
C ARG A 99 23.47 -17.90 -7.06
N THR A 100 24.47 -17.14 -7.50
CA THR A 100 24.44 -15.67 -7.46
C THR A 100 23.32 -15.13 -8.33
N LYS A 101 23.16 -15.68 -9.55
CA LYS A 101 22.04 -15.35 -10.43
C LYS A 101 20.69 -15.58 -9.75
N LYS A 102 20.46 -16.77 -9.20
CA LYS A 102 19.24 -17.08 -8.45
C LYS A 102 18.98 -16.14 -7.29
N THR A 103 20.03 -15.83 -6.53
CA THR A 103 19.92 -14.92 -5.39
C THR A 103 19.52 -13.54 -5.83
N PHE A 104 20.14 -13.00 -6.88
CA PHE A 104 19.83 -11.69 -7.43
C PHE A 104 18.36 -11.60 -7.88
N TYR A 105 17.91 -12.50 -8.76
CA TYR A 105 16.55 -12.45 -9.27
C TYR A 105 15.49 -12.75 -8.19
N THR A 106 15.81 -13.58 -7.20
CA THR A 106 14.93 -13.79 -6.04
C THR A 106 14.82 -12.51 -5.20
N CYS A 107 15.91 -11.77 -5.02
CA CYS A 107 15.87 -10.47 -4.33
C CYS A 107 15.11 -9.42 -5.15
N LEU A 108 15.31 -9.36 -6.46
CA LEU A 108 14.57 -8.46 -7.35
C LEU A 108 13.07 -8.76 -7.31
N TRP A 109 12.68 -10.03 -7.44
CA TRP A 109 11.28 -10.46 -7.30
C TRP A 109 10.66 -9.99 -5.98
N ARG A 110 11.38 -10.12 -4.86
CA ARG A 110 10.90 -9.68 -3.55
C ARG A 110 10.65 -8.18 -3.47
N THR A 111 11.33 -7.35 -4.25
CA THR A 111 11.09 -5.90 -4.25
C THR A 111 9.71 -5.55 -4.79
N PHE A 112 9.13 -6.39 -5.67
CA PHE A 112 7.81 -6.20 -6.25
C PHE A 112 6.67 -6.84 -5.45
N LEU A 113 6.95 -7.59 -4.37
CA LEU A 113 5.89 -8.22 -3.57
C LEU A 113 5.12 -7.20 -2.71
N PHE A 114 5.72 -6.06 -2.41
CA PHE A 114 5.13 -5.01 -1.56
C PHE A 114 5.40 -3.63 -2.15
N PRO A 115 4.46 -2.69 -1.99
CA PRO A 115 3.14 -2.80 -1.38
C PRO A 115 2.15 -3.61 -2.22
N HIS A 116 1.11 -4.14 -1.58
CA HIS A 116 0.01 -4.80 -2.28
C HIS A 116 -0.96 -3.78 -2.87
N LYS A 117 -1.50 -4.09 -4.06
CA LYS A 117 -2.65 -3.39 -4.62
C LYS A 117 -3.88 -3.67 -3.75
N CYS A 118 -4.50 -2.61 -3.25
CA CYS A 118 -5.69 -2.67 -2.41
C CYS A 118 -6.84 -1.90 -3.08
N TYR A 119 -7.01 -2.12 -4.37
CA TYR A 119 -8.06 -1.54 -5.19
C TYR A 119 -8.62 -2.60 -6.15
N GLU A 120 -9.78 -2.33 -6.64
CA GLU A 120 -10.55 -3.21 -7.52
C GLU A 120 -11.06 -2.39 -8.72
N TYR A 121 -11.65 -3.06 -9.67
CA TYR A 121 -12.29 -2.39 -10.80
C TYR A 121 -13.79 -2.63 -10.77
N ASP A 122 -14.58 -1.57 -10.91
CA ASP A 122 -16.02 -1.69 -11.07
C ASP A 122 -16.41 -2.26 -12.45
N ARG A 123 -17.73 -2.43 -12.68
CA ARG A 123 -18.26 -2.96 -13.95
C ARG A 123 -17.91 -2.11 -15.17
N ASN A 124 -17.64 -0.81 -14.97
CA ASN A 124 -17.26 0.12 -16.02
C ASN A 124 -15.75 0.16 -16.26
N GLY A 125 -14.97 -0.62 -15.52
CA GLY A 125 -13.51 -0.61 -15.57
C GLY A 125 -12.86 0.53 -14.80
N LYS A 126 -13.62 1.21 -13.93
CA LYS A 126 -13.12 2.29 -13.08
C LYS A 126 -12.42 1.70 -11.86
N MET A 127 -11.24 2.21 -11.55
CA MET A 127 -10.50 1.83 -10.36
C MET A 127 -11.17 2.41 -9.12
N ILE A 128 -11.48 1.55 -8.16
CA ILE A 128 -12.13 1.87 -6.88
C ILE A 128 -11.47 1.11 -5.75
N HIS A 129 -11.56 1.63 -4.53
CA HIS A 129 -11.04 0.95 -3.36
C HIS A 129 -11.93 1.16 -2.13
N TYR A 130 -11.91 0.19 -1.22
CA TYR A 130 -12.44 0.36 0.12
C TYR A 130 -11.49 1.22 0.94
N THR A 131 -12.02 2.23 1.62
CA THR A 131 -11.26 3.03 2.59
C THR A 131 -11.56 2.60 4.03
N PRO A 132 -10.53 2.31 4.86
CA PRO A 132 -10.72 1.93 6.25
C PRO A 132 -11.10 3.10 7.15
N PHE A 133 -10.98 4.33 6.68
CA PHE A 133 -11.13 5.54 7.50
C PHE A 133 -12.59 5.87 7.81
N ASP A 134 -13.47 5.72 6.84
CA ASP A 134 -14.91 5.92 6.98
C ASP A 134 -15.74 4.66 6.65
N GLY A 135 -15.14 3.67 6.01
CA GLY A 135 -15.77 2.42 5.62
C GLY A 135 -16.56 2.51 4.31
N SER A 136 -16.27 3.50 3.49
CA SER A 136 -16.90 3.71 2.18
C SER A 136 -16.02 3.23 1.03
N VAL A 137 -16.46 3.46 -0.21
CA VAL A 137 -15.73 3.15 -1.44
C VAL A 137 -15.36 4.46 -2.13
N HIS A 138 -14.10 4.60 -2.47
CA HIS A 138 -13.53 5.75 -3.16
C HIS A 138 -12.96 5.36 -4.52
N GLU A 139 -12.69 6.38 -5.36
CA GLU A 139 -12.09 6.21 -6.67
C GLU A 139 -10.56 6.30 -6.60
N GLY A 140 -9.90 5.58 -7.49
CA GLY A 140 -8.44 5.60 -7.64
C GLY A 140 -7.73 4.45 -6.95
N PRO A 141 -6.39 4.41 -7.05
CA PRO A 141 -5.58 3.38 -6.46
C PRO A 141 -5.49 3.53 -4.94
N ARG A 142 -5.33 2.42 -4.27
CA ARG A 142 -4.88 2.32 -2.89
C ARG A 142 -3.87 1.20 -2.75
N TYR A 143 -2.83 1.42 -1.93
CA TYR A 143 -1.79 0.44 -1.68
C TYR A 143 -1.61 0.20 -0.19
N THR A 144 -1.32 -1.04 0.19
CA THR A 144 -1.22 -1.49 1.58
C THR A 144 -0.01 -2.38 1.81
N ASP A 145 0.21 -2.75 3.07
CA ASP A 145 1.28 -3.65 3.53
C ASP A 145 2.69 -3.14 3.19
N ASN A 146 2.96 -1.88 3.55
CA ASN A 146 4.26 -1.28 3.28
C ASN A 146 4.90 -0.62 4.50
N GLY A 147 6.11 -1.05 4.83
CA GLY A 147 6.97 -0.42 5.83
C GLY A 147 7.93 0.58 5.19
N PHE A 148 7.63 1.87 5.24
CA PHE A 148 8.49 2.90 4.62
C PHE A 148 9.88 2.96 5.26
N TRP A 149 10.02 2.56 6.53
CA TRP A 149 11.32 2.49 7.20
C TRP A 149 12.27 1.51 6.52
N ASP A 150 11.75 0.43 5.98
CA ASP A 150 12.53 -0.59 5.26
C ASP A 150 12.82 -0.18 3.82
N THR A 151 11.87 0.47 3.15
CA THR A 151 11.84 0.60 1.69
C THR A 151 12.35 1.94 1.15
N TYR A 152 12.32 3.02 1.95
CA TYR A 152 12.63 4.38 1.46
C TYR A 152 14.04 4.56 0.94
N ARG A 153 15.02 3.80 1.44
CA ARG A 153 16.44 3.87 1.03
C ARG A 153 16.81 2.91 -0.10
N THR A 154 15.97 1.92 -0.36
CA THR A 154 16.30 0.78 -1.24
C THR A 154 15.29 0.62 -2.36
N VAL A 155 14.08 0.15 -2.08
CA VAL A 155 13.07 -0.20 -3.07
C VAL A 155 12.62 1.01 -3.89
N TYR A 156 12.21 2.11 -3.26
CA TYR A 156 11.74 3.28 -3.99
C TYR A 156 12.81 3.98 -4.82
N PRO A 157 14.07 4.15 -4.36
CA PRO A 157 15.16 4.55 -5.24
C PRO A 157 15.37 3.63 -6.44
N LEU A 158 15.27 2.32 -6.28
CA LEU A 158 15.34 1.35 -7.37
C LEU A 158 14.19 1.57 -8.35
N PHE A 159 12.95 1.69 -7.85
CA PHE A 159 11.76 1.91 -8.68
C PHE A 159 11.82 3.20 -9.51
N THR A 160 12.60 4.19 -9.11
CA THR A 160 12.84 5.37 -9.98
C THR A 160 13.51 5.01 -11.30
N LYS A 161 14.11 3.84 -11.41
CA LYS A 161 14.84 3.36 -12.60
C LYS A 161 14.07 2.32 -13.38
N ILE A 162 13.47 1.35 -12.67
CA ILE A 162 12.93 0.14 -13.30
C ILE A 162 11.40 0.03 -13.26
N ALA A 163 10.70 0.86 -12.43
CA ALA A 163 9.27 0.74 -12.20
C ALA A 163 8.62 2.12 -11.96
N ARG A 164 8.84 3.05 -12.89
CA ARG A 164 8.42 4.46 -12.74
C ARG A 164 6.90 4.64 -12.74
N GLU A 165 6.20 3.88 -13.57
CA GLU A 165 4.75 3.95 -13.71
C GLU A 165 4.07 3.35 -12.48
N GLU A 166 4.53 2.17 -12.06
CA GLU A 166 4.06 1.53 -10.83
C GLU A 166 4.33 2.40 -9.60
N PHE A 167 5.49 3.05 -9.55
CA PHE A 167 5.79 3.97 -8.46
C PHE A 167 4.88 5.21 -8.47
N ALA A 168 4.53 5.73 -9.64
CA ALA A 168 3.59 6.84 -9.76
C ALA A 168 2.19 6.44 -9.26
N GLU A 169 1.73 5.23 -9.58
CA GLU A 169 0.46 4.69 -9.09
C GLU A 169 0.48 4.45 -7.57
N MET A 170 1.57 3.87 -7.05
CA MET A 170 1.76 3.71 -5.61
C MET A 170 1.72 5.05 -4.87
N LEU A 171 2.40 6.06 -5.40
CA LEU A 171 2.43 7.40 -4.82
C LEU A 171 1.01 8.01 -4.77
N GLU A 172 0.25 7.89 -5.86
CA GLU A 172 -1.15 8.34 -5.89
C GLU A 172 -1.97 7.62 -4.81
N GLY A 173 -1.80 6.30 -4.68
CA GLY A 173 -2.48 5.51 -3.66
C GLY A 173 -2.16 5.95 -2.23
N PHE A 174 -0.90 6.26 -1.93
CA PHE A 174 -0.52 6.78 -0.61
C PHE A 174 -1.05 8.19 -0.35
N VAL A 175 -1.16 9.01 -1.38
CA VAL A 175 -1.73 10.35 -1.27
C VAL A 175 -3.25 10.31 -1.14
N ASN A 176 -3.92 9.28 -1.68
CA ASN A 176 -5.35 9.06 -1.44
C ASN A 176 -5.64 8.82 0.04
N ASP A 177 -4.81 8.07 0.77
CA ASP A 177 -4.95 7.94 2.23
C ASP A 177 -4.94 9.33 2.92
N TYR A 178 -4.07 10.25 2.48
CA TYR A 178 -4.06 11.63 2.99
C TYR A 178 -5.35 12.40 2.67
N ARG A 179 -5.84 12.31 1.44
CA ARG A 179 -7.08 12.98 1.01
C ARG A 179 -8.30 12.49 1.79
N GLU A 180 -8.28 11.23 2.22
CA GLU A 180 -9.40 10.57 2.90
C GLU A 180 -9.38 10.72 4.42
N CYS A 181 -8.21 10.73 5.05
CA CYS A 181 -8.12 10.84 6.51
C CYS A 181 -7.34 12.05 7.02
N GLY A 182 -6.73 12.86 6.14
CA GLY A 182 -5.91 14.02 6.51
C GLY A 182 -4.48 13.68 6.95
N TRP A 183 -4.06 12.40 6.86
CA TRP A 183 -2.74 11.94 7.27
C TRP A 183 -2.11 11.03 6.22
N LEU A 184 -0.86 11.32 5.84
CA LEU A 184 -0.09 10.39 5.01
C LEU A 184 0.21 9.11 5.82
N PRO A 185 0.23 7.93 5.17
CA PRO A 185 0.44 6.67 5.87
C PRO A 185 1.85 6.56 6.46
N ARG A 186 1.97 5.85 7.58
CA ARG A 186 3.25 5.50 8.22
C ARG A 186 3.63 4.05 7.98
N TRP A 187 2.67 3.19 8.18
CA TRP A 187 2.74 1.76 7.92
C TRP A 187 1.34 1.26 7.56
N PRO A 188 0.91 1.49 6.31
CA PRO A 188 -0.42 1.05 5.87
C PRO A 188 -0.48 -0.48 5.87
N SER A 189 -1.52 -1.00 6.49
CA SER A 189 -2.09 -2.32 6.29
C SER A 189 -3.51 -2.09 5.77
N ILE A 190 -4.51 -2.89 6.11
CA ILE A 190 -5.88 -2.49 5.76
C ILE A 190 -6.18 -1.12 6.37
N GLY A 191 -5.93 -0.91 7.65
CA GLY A 191 -5.86 0.41 8.29
C GLY A 191 -4.43 0.82 8.59
N GLU A 192 -4.25 1.93 9.30
CA GLU A 192 -2.93 2.39 9.73
C GLU A 192 -2.49 1.62 10.99
N VAL A 193 -1.38 0.90 10.90
CA VAL A 193 -0.84 0.13 12.03
C VAL A 193 -0.05 1.00 13.00
N GLY A 194 0.63 2.02 12.48
CA GLY A 194 1.42 2.97 13.29
C GLY A 194 2.64 2.35 13.95
N CYS A 195 3.10 1.19 13.49
CA CYS A 195 4.37 0.61 13.92
C CYS A 195 5.53 1.22 13.14
N MET A 196 6.75 0.93 13.55
CA MET A 196 8.00 1.51 13.05
C MET A 196 8.17 3.02 13.33
N PRO A 197 9.40 3.50 13.35
CA PRO A 197 9.67 4.91 13.62
C PRO A 197 9.38 5.76 12.39
N SER A 198 8.79 6.94 12.63
CA SER A 198 8.80 8.05 11.69
C SER A 198 7.83 8.00 10.50
N THR A 199 7.64 9.17 9.92
CA THR A 199 6.93 9.44 8.67
C THR A 199 7.89 9.33 7.49
N LEU A 200 8.48 8.16 7.24
CA LEU A 200 9.47 7.98 6.16
C LEU A 200 8.85 7.95 4.75
N ILE A 201 7.53 7.95 4.67
CA ILE A 201 6.80 8.29 3.44
C ILE A 201 7.25 9.64 2.87
N ASP A 202 7.63 10.61 3.71
CA ASP A 202 8.13 11.91 3.27
C ASP A 202 9.38 11.77 2.39
N ALA A 203 10.27 10.82 2.71
CA ALA A 203 11.45 10.54 1.90
C ALA A 203 11.11 9.83 0.58
N VAL A 204 10.11 8.96 0.60
CA VAL A 204 9.58 8.31 -0.61
C VAL A 204 8.98 9.35 -1.56
N ILE A 205 8.14 10.26 -1.05
CA ILE A 205 7.56 11.37 -1.81
C ILE A 205 8.67 12.24 -2.40
N ALA A 206 9.66 12.63 -1.59
CA ALA A 206 10.78 13.43 -2.06
C ALA A 206 11.56 12.73 -3.19
N THR A 207 11.77 11.42 -3.07
CA THR A 207 12.41 10.59 -4.10
C THR A 207 11.60 10.60 -5.40
N ALA A 208 10.28 10.46 -5.33
CA ALA A 208 9.41 10.52 -6.50
C ALA A 208 9.47 11.90 -7.18
N VAL A 209 9.29 12.98 -6.42
CA VAL A 209 9.26 14.36 -6.93
C VAL A 209 10.58 14.74 -7.62
N VAL A 210 11.73 14.43 -6.98
CA VAL A 210 13.06 14.75 -7.55
C VAL A 210 13.31 14.00 -8.86
N ASN A 211 12.75 12.81 -9.01
CA ASN A 211 12.86 12.02 -10.23
C ASN A 211 11.71 12.26 -11.23
N GLY A 212 10.81 13.22 -10.99
CA GLY A 212 9.70 13.52 -11.88
C GLY A 212 8.68 12.39 -12.02
N ILE A 213 8.41 11.66 -10.92
CA ILE A 213 7.46 10.53 -10.87
C ILE A 213 6.16 11.00 -10.22
N GLY A 214 5.04 10.71 -10.85
CA GLY A 214 3.72 11.19 -10.47
C GLY A 214 3.32 12.46 -11.22
N ASN A 215 2.30 13.15 -10.75
CA ASN A 215 1.76 14.35 -11.37
C ASN A 215 1.69 15.52 -10.39
N ARG A 216 1.45 16.72 -10.93
CA ARG A 216 1.46 17.96 -10.14
C ARG A 216 0.46 17.94 -8.98
N LYS A 217 -0.76 17.47 -9.21
CA LYS A 217 -1.80 17.43 -8.17
C LYS A 217 -1.39 16.53 -7.02
N THR A 218 -0.88 15.32 -7.33
CA THR A 218 -0.35 14.38 -6.35
C THR A 218 0.78 14.99 -5.52
N TRP A 219 1.69 15.73 -6.15
CA TRP A 219 2.82 16.38 -5.46
C TRP A 219 2.37 17.52 -4.55
N GLU A 220 1.38 18.32 -4.97
CA GLU A 220 0.80 19.40 -4.16
C GLU A 220 0.13 18.85 -2.91
N ASP A 221 -0.71 17.83 -3.04
CA ASP A 221 -1.39 17.17 -1.92
C ASP A 221 -0.39 16.45 -0.99
N ALA A 222 0.61 15.79 -1.57
CA ALA A 222 1.67 15.16 -0.80
C ALA A 222 2.47 16.17 0.02
N LEU A 223 2.82 17.33 -0.55
CA LEU A 223 3.50 18.40 0.18
C LEU A 223 2.65 18.94 1.33
N GLU A 224 1.36 19.14 1.09
CA GLU A 224 0.42 19.56 2.13
C GLU A 224 0.40 18.54 3.28
N GLY A 225 0.29 17.24 2.98
CA GLY A 225 0.34 16.16 3.97
C GLY A 225 1.67 16.10 4.73
N MET A 226 2.80 16.31 4.07
CA MET A 226 4.12 16.39 4.71
C MET A 226 4.22 17.59 5.66
N LEU A 227 3.72 18.76 5.27
CA LEU A 227 3.68 19.95 6.11
C LEU A 227 2.72 19.75 7.30
N HIS A 228 1.60 19.07 7.08
CA HIS A 228 0.68 18.70 8.15
C HIS A 228 1.36 17.80 9.20
N HIS A 229 2.05 16.75 8.77
CA HIS A 229 2.85 15.89 9.64
C HIS A 229 3.94 16.64 10.41
N ALA A 230 4.54 17.66 9.81
CA ALA A 230 5.64 18.40 10.41
C ALA A 230 5.19 19.35 11.52
N ASN A 231 3.96 19.87 11.43
CA ASN A 231 3.49 20.97 12.27
C ASN A 231 2.41 20.58 13.28
N HIS A 232 1.73 19.46 13.07
CA HIS A 232 0.58 19.08 13.88
C HIS A 232 0.74 17.71 14.53
N ASN A 233 0.23 17.59 15.76
CA ASN A 233 0.05 16.30 16.41
C ASN A 233 -1.18 15.59 15.82
N ALA A 234 -1.04 14.32 15.50
CA ALA A 234 -2.21 13.53 15.09
C ALA A 234 -3.14 13.24 16.29
N PRO A 235 -4.45 13.13 16.04
CA PRO A 235 -5.43 12.79 17.07
C PRO A 235 -5.21 11.38 17.65
N HIS A 236 -4.59 10.50 16.89
CA HIS A 236 -4.26 9.15 17.30
C HIS A 236 -2.77 8.85 17.05
N PRO A 237 -2.06 8.19 17.99
CA PRO A 237 -0.60 7.99 17.91
C PRO A 237 -0.12 7.09 16.76
N ARG A 238 -1.03 6.46 16.03
CA ARG A 238 -0.70 5.69 14.81
C ARG A 238 -0.36 6.60 13.63
N TYR A 239 -0.90 7.81 13.60
CA TYR A 239 -0.71 8.77 12.50
C TYR A 239 0.37 9.79 12.83
N GLY A 240 0.88 10.46 11.81
CA GLY A 240 1.73 11.62 11.92
C GLY A 240 2.99 11.42 12.76
N ARG A 241 3.49 12.52 13.29
CA ARG A 241 4.66 12.57 14.19
C ARG A 241 4.20 12.92 15.60
N ASN A 242 4.49 12.06 16.52
CA ASN A 242 4.21 12.32 17.92
C ASN A 242 5.11 13.45 18.46
N GLY A 243 4.51 14.49 19.05
CA GLY A 243 5.24 15.64 19.58
C GLY A 243 5.68 16.66 18.53
N ALA A 244 5.06 16.67 17.35
CA ALA A 244 5.39 17.63 16.30
C ALA A 244 5.25 19.09 16.77
N GLU A 245 4.13 19.44 17.41
CA GLU A 245 3.88 20.79 17.91
C GLU A 245 4.90 21.23 18.98
N SER A 246 5.24 20.32 19.90
CA SER A 246 6.29 20.60 20.88
C SER A 246 7.65 20.77 20.23
N TYR A 247 7.95 19.96 19.22
CA TYR A 247 9.19 20.12 18.48
C TYR A 247 9.26 21.45 17.73
N VAL A 248 8.16 21.88 17.12
CA VAL A 248 8.08 23.19 16.45
C VAL A 248 8.28 24.31 17.45
N LYS A 249 7.66 24.20 18.65
CA LYS A 249 7.70 25.23 19.68
C LYS A 249 9.05 25.33 20.40
N TYR A 250 9.67 24.18 20.72
CA TYR A 250 10.83 24.13 21.61
C TYR A 250 12.12 23.66 20.92
N GLY A 251 12.07 23.16 19.69
CA GLY A 251 13.18 22.51 19.00
C GLY A 251 13.49 21.10 19.53
N TYR A 252 12.72 20.59 20.45
CA TYR A 252 12.79 19.23 21.00
C TYR A 252 11.43 18.77 21.53
N VAL A 253 11.28 17.48 21.76
CA VAL A 253 10.08 16.91 22.40
C VAL A 253 10.36 16.73 23.91
N PRO A 254 9.62 17.38 24.82
CA PRO A 254 9.79 17.24 26.26
C PRO A 254 9.65 15.80 26.74
N ARG A 255 10.38 15.45 27.83
CA ARG A 255 10.41 14.09 28.36
C ARG A 255 9.05 13.55 28.79
N ASP A 256 8.21 14.42 29.33
CA ASP A 256 6.90 14.01 29.84
C ASP A 256 5.94 13.67 28.69
N GLU A 257 6.00 14.38 27.59
CA GLU A 257 5.29 14.03 26.36
C GLU A 257 5.85 12.73 25.74
N GLN A 258 7.16 12.52 25.78
CA GLN A 258 7.77 11.26 25.32
C GLN A 258 7.33 10.05 26.15
N LYS A 259 7.09 10.20 27.47
CA LYS A 259 6.62 9.10 28.32
C LYS A 259 5.18 8.69 28.01
N ALA A 260 4.31 9.66 27.73
CA ALA A 260 2.95 9.37 27.28
C ALA A 260 2.92 8.60 25.97
N GLN A 261 3.87 8.88 25.07
CA GLN A 261 4.01 8.23 23.77
C GLN A 261 4.69 6.85 23.84
N ARG A 262 5.62 6.62 24.80
CA ARG A 262 6.33 5.33 24.96
C ARG A 262 5.43 4.14 25.26
N LYS A 263 4.23 4.37 25.75
CA LYS A 263 3.24 3.30 25.94
C LYS A 263 2.71 2.72 24.63
N HIS A 264 2.93 3.41 23.50
CA HIS A 264 2.39 3.02 22.20
C HIS A 264 3.42 2.84 21.09
N THR A 265 4.66 3.35 21.24
CA THR A 265 5.72 3.16 20.23
C THR A 265 7.09 3.19 20.89
N ALA A 266 7.77 2.05 20.90
CA ALA A 266 9.19 2.01 21.20
C ALA A 266 9.93 2.68 20.03
N ALA A 267 10.61 3.78 20.32
CA ALA A 267 11.57 4.47 19.47
C ALA A 267 11.05 5.53 18.48
N CYS A 268 10.88 6.74 18.96
CA CYS A 268 11.11 7.90 18.11
C CYS A 268 12.27 8.74 18.68
N ARG A 269 13.51 8.29 18.48
CA ARG A 269 14.69 9.14 18.57
C ARG A 269 14.91 9.80 17.20
N LEU A 270 14.05 10.75 16.85
CA LEU A 270 14.20 11.50 15.61
C LEU A 270 15.01 12.76 15.84
N ARG A 271 16.33 12.64 15.81
CA ARG A 271 17.23 13.78 15.65
C ARG A 271 17.43 14.24 14.21
N HIS A 272 16.90 13.52 13.20
CA HIS A 272 17.17 13.80 11.78
C HIS A 272 15.94 13.60 10.91
N ALA A 273 14.95 14.45 11.05
CA ALA A 273 13.69 14.27 10.34
C ALA A 273 13.60 14.92 8.96
N PHE A 274 14.50 15.78 8.58
CA PHE A 274 14.58 16.32 7.22
C PHE A 274 16.05 16.40 6.79
N PRO A 275 16.46 15.61 5.78
CA PRO A 275 17.65 15.99 5.03
C PRO A 275 17.44 17.41 4.50
N PRO A 276 18.44 18.30 4.61
CA PRO A 276 18.37 19.66 4.02
C PRO A 276 18.02 19.65 2.54
N ASP A 277 18.17 18.50 1.88
CA ASP A 277 17.92 18.29 0.47
C ASP A 277 16.44 18.25 0.07
N ILE A 278 15.49 17.95 0.97
CA ILE A 278 14.05 17.99 0.62
C ILE A 278 13.67 19.44 0.22
N ARG A 279 14.13 20.44 0.96
CA ARG A 279 13.94 21.85 0.59
C ARG A 279 14.65 22.22 -0.72
N SER A 280 15.80 21.62 -1.02
CA SER A 280 16.54 21.85 -2.25
C SER A 280 15.92 21.15 -3.45
N GLY A 281 15.33 19.95 -3.26
CA GLY A 281 14.58 19.23 -4.28
C GLY A 281 13.39 20.05 -4.78
N PHE A 282 12.57 20.57 -3.86
CA PHE A 282 11.46 21.47 -4.20
C PHE A 282 11.91 22.81 -4.78
N ARG A 283 13.15 23.28 -4.50
CA ARG A 283 13.72 24.48 -5.15
C ARG A 283 14.17 24.25 -6.58
N ARG A 284 14.44 23.00 -6.98
CA ARG A 284 14.81 22.61 -8.35
C ARG A 284 13.63 22.37 -9.27
N LEU A 285 12.40 22.46 -8.75
CA LEU A 285 11.21 22.42 -9.56
C LEU A 285 11.21 23.63 -10.52
N PRO A 286 10.71 23.48 -11.78
CA PRO A 286 10.62 24.57 -12.74
C PRO A 286 10.01 25.83 -12.13
N ALA A 287 10.32 27.00 -12.66
CA ALA A 287 9.90 28.31 -12.12
C ALA A 287 8.36 28.43 -11.94
N SER A 288 7.57 27.61 -12.64
CA SER A 288 6.12 27.44 -12.45
C SER A 288 5.72 26.82 -11.10
N PHE A 289 6.66 26.27 -10.35
CA PHE A 289 6.47 25.66 -9.01
C PHE A 289 6.92 26.58 -7.86
N ARG A 290 7.25 27.85 -8.12
CA ARG A 290 7.57 28.76 -7.03
C ARG A 290 6.33 29.11 -6.25
N PHE A 291 6.18 28.50 -5.08
CA PHE A 291 5.20 28.89 -4.07
C PHE A 291 5.45 30.33 -3.65
N GLN A 292 4.44 31.19 -3.76
CA GLN A 292 4.45 32.48 -3.07
C GLN A 292 4.52 32.20 -1.56
N ARG A 293 5.59 32.72 -0.94
CA ARG A 293 5.78 32.64 0.50
C ARG A 293 4.70 33.46 1.19
N HIS A 294 3.72 32.83 1.79
CA HIS A 294 3.10 33.36 2.99
C HIS A 294 3.68 32.61 4.20
N ILE A 295 4.94 32.90 4.50
CA ILE A 295 5.50 32.67 5.83
C ILE A 295 5.31 34.00 6.56
N SER A 296 4.35 34.05 7.46
CA SER A 296 4.29 35.07 8.49
C SER A 296 5.59 35.02 9.29
N PRO A 297 6.25 36.17 9.55
CA PRO A 297 7.45 36.17 10.38
C PRO A 297 7.00 36.12 11.84
N TYR A 298 7.03 34.90 12.43
CA TYR A 298 7.17 34.71 13.90
C TYR A 298 7.90 33.40 14.13
#